data_b6dede302d2e15f890478a973a6c9885
#
_entry.id   b6dede302d2e15f890478a973a6c9885
#
_cell.length_a   1.000
_cell.length_b   1.000
_cell.length_c   1.000
_cell.angle_alpha   90.00
_cell.angle_beta   90.00
_cell.angle_gamma   90.00
#
_symmetry.space_group_name_H-M   'P 1'
#
loop_
_entity.id
_entity.type
_entity.pdbx_description
1 polymer ?
#
loop_
_entity_poly.entity_id
_entity_poly.type
_entity_poly.pdbx_seq_one_letter_code
_entity_poly.pdbx_strand_id
1 'polypeptide(L)'
;MLESYQAKYPAPFAVLGIRVVGNMLIDIDYLPKGVAVLAPLNPLAEKVCRQIERYLDDPAFRFDLPFEFNGTPFQRRVWQVICNIPSGRTFTYLDVARKLTTAPRPVGGACGANRIPIVIPCHRVVGSNGLGGFMKARGGFPLEIKRWLLKHENADL
;
A
#
# COMPACT_ATOMS: atom_id res chain seq x y z
N MET A 1 10.57 19.91 -4.26
CA MET A 1 11.49 18.96 -3.62
C MET A 1 10.79 17.63 -3.46
N LEU A 2 11.48 16.56 -3.77
CA LEU A 2 10.90 15.22 -3.72
C LEU A 2 10.57 14.79 -2.30
N GLU A 3 11.27 15.35 -1.32
CA GLU A 3 11.08 15.01 0.10
C GLU A 3 9.92 15.74 0.74
N SER A 4 9.31 16.70 0.03
CA SER A 4 8.22 17.47 0.59
C SER A 4 6.95 16.66 0.66
N TYR A 5 6.43 16.48 1.86
CA TYR A 5 5.14 15.85 2.08
C TYR A 5 4.07 16.91 2.31
N GLN A 6 2.84 16.62 1.92
CA GLN A 6 1.71 17.51 2.17
C GLN A 6 0.95 17.10 3.42
N ALA A 7 1.29 15.96 4.01
CA ALA A 7 0.81 15.54 5.31
C ALA A 7 1.72 14.44 5.86
N LYS A 8 1.76 14.30 7.19
CA LYS A 8 2.40 13.17 7.87
C LYS A 8 1.43 12.69 8.93
N TYR A 9 0.81 11.54 8.66
CA TYR A 9 -0.27 11.01 9.47
C TYR A 9 0.22 9.93 10.43
N PRO A 10 -0.06 10.03 11.73
CA PRO A 10 0.42 9.05 12.70
C PRO A 10 -0.49 7.81 12.72
N ALA A 11 -0.10 6.75 12.03
CA ALA A 11 -0.78 5.47 12.12
C ALA A 11 -0.14 4.64 13.24
N PRO A 12 -0.81 3.57 13.71
CA PRO A 12 -0.25 2.73 14.78
C PRO A 12 1.08 2.08 14.43
N PHE A 13 1.34 1.82 13.15
CA PHE A 13 2.53 1.06 12.71
C PHE A 13 3.62 1.95 12.11
N ALA A 14 3.32 3.20 11.78
CA ALA A 14 4.28 4.11 11.16
C ALA A 14 3.67 5.49 11.05
N VAL A 15 4.49 6.50 10.80
CA VAL A 15 3.97 7.78 10.32
C VAL A 15 3.90 7.70 8.80
N LEU A 16 2.74 8.02 8.25
CA LEU A 16 2.52 7.94 6.81
C LEU A 16 2.82 9.29 6.17
N GLY A 17 3.90 9.36 5.40
CA GLY A 17 4.23 10.56 4.63
C GLY A 17 3.42 10.56 3.34
N ILE A 18 2.59 11.59 3.14
CA ILE A 18 1.67 11.66 2.02
C ILE A 18 2.12 12.75 1.07
N ARG A 19 2.31 12.38 -0.18
CA ARG A 19 2.71 13.31 -1.21
C ARG A 19 1.63 13.38 -2.27
N VAL A 20 1.11 14.60 -2.50
CA VAL A 20 0.13 14.86 -3.55
C VAL A 20 0.69 15.94 -4.48
N VAL A 21 0.37 15.85 -5.76
CA VAL A 21 0.76 16.86 -6.75
C VAL A 21 -0.48 17.17 -7.57
N GLY A 22 -0.87 18.44 -7.57
CA GLY A 22 -2.11 18.84 -8.22
C GLY A 22 -3.29 18.09 -7.60
N ASN A 23 -4.05 17.39 -8.43
CA ASN A 23 -5.20 16.64 -7.99
C ASN A 23 -4.95 15.14 -7.85
N MET A 24 -3.67 14.72 -7.72
CA MET A 24 -3.32 13.32 -7.69
C MET A 24 -2.51 12.95 -6.45
N LEU A 25 -2.86 11.83 -5.84
CA LEU A 25 -2.03 11.19 -4.81
C LEU A 25 -0.86 10.52 -5.53
N ILE A 26 0.36 10.81 -5.08
CA ILE A 26 1.59 10.35 -5.74
C ILE A 26 2.32 9.29 -4.93
N ASP A 27 2.47 9.50 -3.63
CA ASP A 27 3.22 8.60 -2.75
C ASP A 27 2.57 8.50 -1.38
N ILE A 28 2.70 7.32 -0.80
CA ILE A 28 2.54 7.12 0.64
C ILE A 28 3.82 6.42 1.09
N ASP A 29 4.58 7.09 1.94
CA ASP A 29 5.84 6.54 2.46
C ASP A 29 5.68 6.15 3.92
N TYR A 30 6.27 5.01 4.30
CA TYR A 30 6.29 4.59 5.70
C TYR A 30 7.49 5.24 6.39
N LEU A 31 7.21 6.16 7.29
CA LEU A 31 8.24 6.85 8.07
C LEU A 31 8.27 6.28 9.50
N PRO A 32 9.40 6.37 10.19
CA PRO A 32 9.48 5.88 11.58
C PRO A 32 8.45 6.54 12.49
N LYS A 33 8.01 5.81 13.49
CA LYS A 33 6.95 6.27 14.41
C LYS A 33 7.29 7.58 15.11
N GLY A 34 8.57 7.88 15.31
CA GLY A 34 8.97 9.10 16.02
C GLY A 34 8.98 10.36 15.18
N VAL A 35 8.69 10.26 13.88
CA VAL A 35 8.70 11.41 12.98
C VAL A 35 7.55 12.35 13.35
N ALA A 36 7.83 13.67 13.34
CA ALA A 36 6.83 14.67 13.69
C ALA A 36 5.66 14.66 12.72
N VAL A 37 4.47 14.79 13.26
CA VAL A 37 3.22 14.85 12.48
C VAL A 37 3.14 16.17 11.72
N LEU A 38 2.55 16.13 10.53
CA LEU A 38 2.29 17.31 9.72
C LEU A 38 0.82 17.31 9.34
N ALA A 39 0.08 18.35 9.78
CA ALA A 39 -1.31 18.51 9.39
C ALA A 39 -1.41 18.68 7.86
N PRO A 40 -2.51 18.22 7.24
CA PRO A 40 -2.66 18.33 5.79
C PRO A 40 -2.58 19.78 5.29
N LEU A 41 -1.80 19.99 4.24
CA LEU A 41 -1.54 21.32 3.69
C LEU A 41 -2.51 21.72 2.58
N ASN A 42 -3.34 20.79 2.10
CA ASN A 42 -4.30 21.06 1.04
C ASN A 42 -5.49 20.09 1.13
N PRO A 43 -6.59 20.37 0.39
CA PRO A 43 -7.79 19.53 0.51
C PRO A 43 -7.60 18.08 0.13
N LEU A 44 -6.78 17.78 -0.87
CA LEU A 44 -6.54 16.37 -1.25
C LEU A 44 -5.77 15.64 -0.16
N ALA A 45 -4.72 16.23 0.39
CA ALA A 45 -3.98 15.63 1.50
C ALA A 45 -4.90 15.39 2.70
N GLU A 46 -5.83 16.30 2.96
CA GLU A 46 -6.82 16.13 4.02
C GLU A 46 -7.73 14.93 3.73
N LYS A 47 -8.19 14.81 2.48
CA LYS A 47 -9.03 13.68 2.08
C LYS A 47 -8.29 12.35 2.25
N VAL A 48 -7.02 12.30 1.88
CA VAL A 48 -6.20 11.10 2.06
C VAL A 48 -6.13 10.73 3.53
N CYS A 49 -5.82 11.68 4.40
CA CYS A 49 -5.72 11.43 5.83
C CYS A 49 -7.05 10.95 6.40
N ARG A 50 -8.16 11.53 5.99
CA ARG A 50 -9.49 11.12 6.45
C ARG A 50 -9.80 9.68 6.02
N GLN A 51 -9.46 9.32 4.80
CA GLN A 51 -9.71 7.96 4.34
C GLN A 51 -8.81 6.94 5.03
N ILE A 52 -7.56 7.31 5.30
CA ILE A 52 -6.69 6.47 6.11
C ILE A 52 -7.30 6.25 7.48
N GLU A 53 -7.78 7.29 8.13
CA GLU A 53 -8.43 7.17 9.42
C GLU A 53 -9.64 6.24 9.35
N ARG A 54 -10.46 6.37 8.31
CA ARG A 54 -11.62 5.48 8.14
C ARG A 54 -11.19 4.04 7.95
N TYR A 55 -10.15 3.80 7.20
CA TYR A 55 -9.62 2.44 7.04
C TYR A 55 -9.10 1.89 8.36
N LEU A 56 -8.45 2.71 9.17
CA LEU A 56 -7.96 2.26 10.49
C LEU A 56 -9.12 1.92 11.43
N ASP A 57 -10.25 2.59 11.30
CA ASP A 57 -11.44 2.28 12.08
C ASP A 57 -12.24 1.12 11.50
N ASP A 58 -12.24 0.96 10.18
CA ASP A 58 -13.01 -0.07 9.47
C ASP A 58 -12.12 -0.67 8.38
N PRO A 59 -11.57 -1.87 8.62
CA PRO A 59 -10.68 -2.50 7.65
C PRO A 59 -11.34 -2.82 6.31
N ALA A 60 -12.66 -2.83 6.23
CA ALA A 60 -13.37 -3.05 4.98
C ALA A 60 -13.57 -1.77 4.18
N PHE A 61 -13.17 -0.63 4.71
CA PHE A 61 -13.29 0.64 3.99
C PHE A 61 -12.57 0.58 2.65
N ARG A 62 -13.21 1.08 1.61
CA ARG A 62 -12.65 1.10 0.25
C ARG A 62 -12.20 2.51 -0.08
N PHE A 63 -10.93 2.64 -0.43
CA PHE A 63 -10.37 3.94 -0.79
C PHE A 63 -10.96 4.45 -2.09
N ASP A 64 -11.21 5.75 -2.14
CA ASP A 64 -11.70 6.46 -3.32
C ASP A 64 -10.87 7.74 -3.46
N LEU A 65 -9.68 7.59 -4.01
CA LEU A 65 -8.69 8.67 -4.12
C LEU A 65 -8.21 8.77 -5.56
N PRO A 66 -7.97 9.98 -6.06
CA PRO A 66 -7.45 10.15 -7.40
C PRO A 66 -5.95 9.81 -7.44
N PHE A 67 -5.60 8.82 -8.24
CA PHE A 67 -4.21 8.45 -8.50
C PHE A 67 -4.12 7.76 -9.85
N GLU A 68 -2.90 7.67 -10.37
CA GLU A 68 -2.64 6.94 -11.59
C GLU A 68 -1.66 5.82 -11.32
N PHE A 69 -1.76 4.73 -12.08
CA PHE A 69 -0.79 3.64 -12.01
C PHE A 69 0.47 4.08 -12.77
N ASN A 70 1.41 4.70 -12.07
CA ASN A 70 2.66 5.19 -12.67
C ASN A 70 3.70 4.07 -12.68
N GLY A 71 3.79 3.36 -13.79
CA GLY A 71 4.74 2.27 -13.93
C GLY A 71 4.74 1.72 -15.34
N THR A 72 5.46 0.64 -15.54
CA THR A 72 5.50 -0.06 -16.81
C THR A 72 4.12 -0.66 -17.11
N PRO A 73 3.84 -1.02 -18.37
CA PRO A 73 2.58 -1.70 -18.69
C PRO A 73 2.35 -2.95 -17.86
N PHE A 74 3.41 -3.73 -17.60
CA PHE A 74 3.30 -4.94 -16.78
C PHE A 74 2.96 -4.59 -15.33
N GLN A 75 3.65 -3.60 -14.74
CA GLN A 75 3.39 -3.17 -13.37
C GLN A 75 1.94 -2.71 -13.23
N ARG A 76 1.45 -1.94 -14.18
CA ARG A 76 0.06 -1.46 -14.15
C ARG A 76 -0.93 -2.62 -14.16
N ARG A 77 -0.66 -3.65 -14.95
CA ARG A 77 -1.53 -4.84 -14.99
C ARG A 77 -1.54 -5.57 -13.64
N VAL A 78 -0.37 -5.70 -13.01
CA VAL A 78 -0.28 -6.32 -11.68
C VAL A 78 -1.09 -5.51 -10.68
N TRP A 79 -0.91 -4.19 -10.64
CA TRP A 79 -1.60 -3.36 -9.67
C TRP A 79 -3.11 -3.36 -9.87
N GLN A 80 -3.59 -3.46 -11.11
CA GLN A 80 -5.02 -3.58 -11.39
C GLN A 80 -5.61 -4.86 -10.78
N VAL A 81 -4.90 -5.97 -10.90
CA VAL A 81 -5.33 -7.23 -10.28
C VAL A 81 -5.35 -7.07 -8.75
N ILE A 82 -4.30 -6.49 -8.20
CA ILE A 82 -4.15 -6.34 -6.75
C ILE A 82 -5.25 -5.46 -6.17
N CYS A 83 -5.61 -4.38 -6.85
CA CYS A 83 -6.68 -3.49 -6.40
C CYS A 83 -8.04 -4.19 -6.26
N ASN A 84 -8.21 -5.33 -6.90
CA ASN A 84 -9.46 -6.09 -6.81
C ASN A 84 -9.45 -7.15 -5.70
N ILE A 85 -8.36 -7.28 -4.95
CA ILE A 85 -8.31 -8.21 -3.82
C ILE A 85 -9.01 -7.53 -2.64
N PRO A 86 -10.14 -8.08 -2.16
CA PRO A 86 -10.86 -7.42 -1.07
C PRO A 86 -10.13 -7.56 0.27
N SER A 87 -10.45 -6.65 1.18
CA SER A 87 -9.96 -6.72 2.55
C SER A 87 -10.33 -8.07 3.17
N GLY A 88 -9.40 -8.65 3.91
CA GLY A 88 -9.60 -9.96 4.53
C GLY A 88 -9.22 -11.14 3.65
N ARG A 89 -8.85 -10.89 2.40
CA ARG A 89 -8.43 -11.95 1.46
C ARG A 89 -6.98 -11.76 1.09
N THR A 90 -6.33 -12.85 0.76
CA THR A 90 -4.95 -12.82 0.24
C THR A 90 -4.87 -13.63 -1.04
N PHE A 91 -4.00 -13.18 -1.94
CA PHE A 91 -3.59 -13.95 -3.12
C PHE A 91 -2.12 -14.27 -2.93
N THR A 92 -1.68 -15.42 -3.43
CA THR A 92 -0.24 -15.68 -3.51
C THR A 92 0.31 -14.96 -4.74
N TYR A 93 1.65 -14.79 -4.78
CA TYR A 93 2.29 -14.27 -5.98
C TYR A 93 1.97 -15.17 -7.19
N LEU A 94 1.84 -16.47 -6.97
CA LEU A 94 1.47 -17.41 -8.03
C LEU A 94 0.04 -17.16 -8.50
N ASP A 95 -0.89 -16.90 -7.59
CA ASP A 95 -2.28 -16.60 -7.96
C ASP A 95 -2.35 -15.41 -8.91
N VAL A 96 -1.64 -14.34 -8.57
CA VAL A 96 -1.61 -13.14 -9.41
C VAL A 96 -0.93 -13.45 -10.75
N ALA A 97 0.17 -14.19 -10.71
CA ALA A 97 0.90 -14.57 -11.91
C ALA A 97 0.03 -15.36 -12.88
N ARG A 98 -0.78 -16.28 -12.37
CA ARG A 98 -1.67 -17.09 -13.20
C ARG A 98 -2.71 -16.22 -13.90
N LYS A 99 -3.24 -15.21 -13.22
CA LYS A 99 -4.21 -14.29 -13.83
C LYS A 99 -3.60 -13.50 -14.97
N LEU A 100 -2.30 -13.26 -14.93
CA LEU A 100 -1.60 -12.44 -15.92
C LEU A 100 -0.75 -13.24 -16.90
N THR A 101 -0.78 -14.57 -16.79
CA THR A 101 0.01 -15.48 -17.65
C THR A 101 1.49 -15.14 -17.55
N THR A 102 2.00 -15.09 -16.32
CA THR A 102 3.39 -14.77 -16.03
C THR A 102 3.90 -15.62 -14.87
N ALA A 103 5.02 -15.25 -14.28
CA ALA A 103 5.65 -15.97 -13.19
C ALA A 103 5.59 -15.17 -11.89
N PRO A 104 5.72 -15.81 -10.71
CA PRO A 104 5.63 -15.10 -9.43
C PRO A 104 6.69 -14.02 -9.22
N ARG A 105 7.92 -14.23 -9.69
CA ARG A 105 9.00 -13.29 -9.44
C ARG A 105 8.76 -11.90 -10.03
N PRO A 106 8.34 -11.77 -11.31
CA PRO A 106 7.97 -10.46 -11.83
C PRO A 106 6.82 -9.79 -11.08
N VAL A 107 5.86 -10.56 -10.59
CA VAL A 107 4.78 -10.03 -9.75
C VAL A 107 5.35 -9.43 -8.47
N GLY A 108 6.28 -10.13 -7.83
CA GLY A 108 6.95 -9.62 -6.63
C GLY A 108 7.69 -8.31 -6.90
N GLY A 109 8.35 -8.21 -8.05
CA GLY A 109 9.01 -6.98 -8.46
C GLY A 109 8.04 -5.82 -8.62
N ALA A 110 6.89 -6.06 -9.23
CA ALA A 110 5.86 -5.04 -9.39
C ALA A 110 5.27 -4.61 -8.04
N CYS A 111 5.08 -5.56 -7.12
CA CYS A 111 4.65 -5.23 -5.76
C CYS A 111 5.66 -4.32 -5.08
N GLY A 112 6.95 -4.62 -5.23
CA GLY A 112 8.01 -3.81 -4.63
C GLY A 112 8.13 -2.41 -5.22
N ALA A 113 7.59 -2.19 -6.40
CA ALA A 113 7.61 -0.88 -7.07
C ALA A 113 6.40 -0.02 -6.75
N ASN A 114 5.44 -0.53 -5.97
CA ASN A 114 4.24 0.20 -5.60
C ASN A 114 4.59 1.42 -4.73
N ARG A 115 4.20 2.61 -5.18
CA ARG A 115 4.49 3.86 -4.48
C ARG A 115 3.32 4.33 -3.61
N ILE A 116 2.17 3.66 -3.69
CA ILE A 116 0.96 4.05 -2.96
C ILE A 116 0.44 2.85 -2.17
N PRO A 117 1.25 2.34 -1.22
CA PRO A 117 0.83 1.17 -0.45
C PRO A 117 -0.44 1.47 0.35
N ILE A 118 -1.13 0.46 0.78
CA ILE A 118 -2.41 0.48 1.45
C ILE A 118 -3.53 0.77 0.45
N VAL A 119 -3.44 1.84 -0.32
CA VAL A 119 -4.44 2.18 -1.36
C VAL A 119 -4.36 1.17 -2.50
N ILE A 120 -3.13 0.87 -2.98
CA ILE A 120 -2.90 -0.29 -3.85
C ILE A 120 -2.42 -1.39 -2.91
N PRO A 121 -3.28 -2.38 -2.58
CA PRO A 121 -3.06 -3.22 -1.40
C PRO A 121 -2.09 -4.38 -1.66
N CYS A 122 -0.84 -4.08 -1.98
CA CYS A 122 0.19 -5.09 -2.22
C CYS A 122 0.43 -5.96 -0.98
N HIS A 123 0.04 -5.50 0.21
CA HIS A 123 0.13 -6.32 1.42
C HIS A 123 -0.76 -7.55 1.36
N ARG A 124 -1.76 -7.57 0.47
CA ARG A 124 -2.66 -8.72 0.29
C ARG A 124 -2.08 -9.80 -0.64
N VAL A 125 -0.86 -9.60 -1.12
CA VAL A 125 -0.16 -10.61 -1.93
C VAL A 125 0.93 -11.21 -1.06
N VAL A 126 0.89 -12.54 -0.91
CA VAL A 126 1.76 -13.27 0.03
C VAL A 126 2.46 -14.41 -0.69
N GLY A 127 3.50 -14.96 -0.05
CA GLY A 127 4.15 -16.16 -0.54
C GLY A 127 3.33 -17.40 -0.25
N SER A 128 3.63 -18.50 -0.95
CA SER A 128 2.93 -19.78 -0.73
C SER A 128 3.20 -20.34 0.67
N ASN A 129 4.34 -20.02 1.27
CA ASN A 129 4.76 -20.55 2.56
C ASN A 129 4.85 -19.47 3.65
N GLY A 130 4.10 -18.37 3.50
CA GLY A 130 4.13 -17.31 4.50
C GLY A 130 3.92 -15.95 3.89
N LEU A 131 4.34 -14.89 4.61
CA LEU A 131 4.10 -13.52 4.19
C LEU A 131 4.75 -13.14 2.87
N GLY A 132 5.86 -13.77 2.52
CA GLY A 132 6.67 -13.32 1.40
C GLY A 132 7.40 -12.04 1.76
N GLY A 133 7.79 -11.26 0.73
CA GLY A 133 8.43 -9.98 0.95
C GLY A 133 7.44 -8.83 0.97
N PHE A 134 7.93 -7.65 1.32
CA PHE A 134 7.14 -6.43 1.25
C PHE A 134 8.10 -5.26 1.07
N MET A 135 7.83 -4.40 0.09
CA MET A 135 8.70 -3.25 -0.21
C MET A 135 10.15 -3.70 -0.43
N LYS A 136 10.33 -4.84 -1.11
CA LYS A 136 11.64 -5.46 -1.39
C LYS A 136 12.37 -5.94 -0.14
N ALA A 137 11.71 -6.03 1.01
CA ALA A 137 12.28 -6.53 2.24
C ALA A 137 11.74 -7.90 2.57
N ARG A 138 12.54 -8.70 3.31
CA ARG A 138 12.13 -10.03 3.77
C ARG A 138 12.04 -10.13 5.27
N GLY A 139 12.21 -9.00 5.96
CA GLY A 139 12.10 -8.93 7.41
C GLY A 139 12.19 -7.50 7.87
N GLY A 140 12.09 -7.28 9.18
CA GLY A 140 12.22 -5.97 9.79
C GLY A 140 10.98 -5.12 9.65
N PHE A 141 11.18 -3.81 9.62
CA PHE A 141 10.12 -2.80 9.67
C PHE A 141 9.04 -2.97 8.60
N PRO A 142 9.38 -3.15 7.30
CA PRO A 142 8.33 -3.31 6.29
C PRO A 142 7.48 -4.55 6.49
N LEU A 143 8.08 -5.67 6.89
CA LEU A 143 7.31 -6.90 7.13
C LEU A 143 6.43 -6.79 8.36
N GLU A 144 6.85 -6.05 9.36
CA GLU A 144 6.01 -5.80 10.53
C GLU A 144 4.77 -5.01 10.14
N ILE A 145 4.90 -4.04 9.24
CA ILE A 145 3.77 -3.29 8.71
C ILE A 145 2.81 -4.22 7.97
N LYS A 146 3.35 -5.08 7.11
CA LYS A 146 2.53 -6.04 6.37
C LYS A 146 1.71 -6.92 7.31
N ARG A 147 2.35 -7.44 8.37
CA ARG A 147 1.66 -8.23 9.39
C ARG A 147 0.56 -7.42 10.05
N TRP A 148 0.85 -6.17 10.40
CA TRP A 148 -0.13 -5.32 11.04
C TRP A 148 -1.37 -5.14 10.17
N LEU A 149 -1.15 -4.83 8.88
CA LEU A 149 -2.25 -4.60 7.94
C LEU A 149 -3.09 -5.86 7.75
N LEU A 150 -2.46 -7.01 7.57
CA LEU A 150 -3.18 -8.28 7.40
C LEU A 150 -3.96 -8.66 8.64
N LYS A 151 -3.38 -8.45 9.82
CA LYS A 151 -4.07 -8.70 11.08
C LYS A 151 -5.24 -7.76 11.25
N HIS A 152 -5.07 -6.49 10.91
CA HIS A 152 -6.13 -5.49 10.96
C HIS A 152 -7.30 -5.90 10.07
N GLU A 153 -7.01 -6.45 8.91
CA GLU A 153 -8.03 -6.90 7.97
C GLU A 153 -8.57 -8.30 8.30
N ASN A 154 -8.06 -8.91 9.36
CA ASN A 154 -8.46 -10.26 9.77
C ASN A 154 -8.27 -11.28 8.64
N ALA A 155 -7.16 -11.15 7.91
CA ALA A 155 -6.86 -12.03 6.80
C ALA A 155 -6.31 -13.36 7.28
N ASP A 156 -6.66 -14.44 6.57
CA ASP A 156 -6.11 -15.77 6.84
C ASP A 156 -4.69 -15.85 6.28
N LEU A 157 -3.77 -16.31 7.12
CA LEU A 157 -2.38 -16.54 6.73
C LEU A 157 -1.98 -17.98 6.91
#